data_7dcd45a033e98250742da9b8ec4a4548
#
_entry.id   7dcd45a033e98250742da9b8ec4a4548
#
_cell.length_a   1.000
_cell.length_b   1.000
_cell.length_c   1.000
_cell.angle_alpha   90.00
_cell.angle_beta   90.00
_cell.angle_gamma   90.00
#
_symmetry.space_group_name_H-M   'P 1'
#
loop_
_entity.id
_entity.type
_entity.pdbx_description
1 polymer ?
#
loop_
_entity_poly.entity_id
_entity_poly.type
_entity_poly.pdbx_seq_one_letter_code
_entity_poly.pdbx_strand_id
1 'polypeptide(L)'
;DLIKQGVIVPITDYLEKDMPNYVRFLEGNDYLTLTNYEDGEIYGFGLVMDVPPAFSTAIRTDWLEKLNLEMPKTWEDWVTVWKAFAKEDANGNGDPNDEVPFAVSHQFFKFVLNMFGMQSNGEFSVVDGEYLYDPENPNYEKFIDSMRELYAEGILPKEFVTLEGADFNTLGASNTLGSYVGYAEYSKNYTISCRELDEDAFYQCVIPIPGPDGAQNIPARAKVSSTTYITVKALQEGKLERILQFFDYVYSDEGIELTNYGIEGTNFEMVDNKPTLVPPYNESFAVARENGLIPSTIPFCFTEDVYMQILMGGVTYDELEDSGQTFIDGMTINEPYYYDEPPVIQTEAYADHFDLLEQQVALRDKYIMGQISKDDYNSGYEKLKQGGLNNVIEQGKEAYQKISAQ
;
A
#
# COMPACT_ATOMS: atom_id res chain seq x y z
N ASP A 1 -2.76 -22.42 11.72
CA ASP A 1 -3.53 -21.27 12.20
C ASP A 1 -3.64 -21.30 13.74
N LEU A 2 -3.20 -20.23 14.42
CA LEU A 2 -3.13 -20.13 15.88
C LEU A 2 -4.53 -19.98 16.52
N ILE A 3 -5.50 -19.45 15.78
CA ILE A 3 -6.89 -19.33 16.23
C ILE A 3 -7.52 -20.72 16.33
N LYS A 4 -7.43 -21.53 15.29
CA LYS A 4 -7.93 -22.92 15.28
C LYS A 4 -7.27 -23.81 16.31
N GLN A 5 -5.99 -23.58 16.60
CA GLN A 5 -5.25 -24.31 17.64
C GLN A 5 -5.62 -23.82 19.03
N GLY A 6 -6.45 -22.79 19.18
CA GLY A 6 -6.81 -22.21 20.47
C GLY A 6 -5.62 -21.57 21.19
N VAL A 7 -4.64 -21.03 20.46
CA VAL A 7 -3.46 -20.38 21.03
C VAL A 7 -3.73 -18.93 21.37
N ILE A 8 -4.56 -18.25 20.56
CA ILE A 8 -4.97 -16.85 20.78
C ILE A 8 -6.44 -16.77 21.13
N VAL A 9 -6.83 -15.73 21.85
CA VAL A 9 -8.19 -15.52 22.35
C VAL A 9 -8.88 -14.39 21.60
N PRO A 10 -10.22 -14.48 21.35
CA PRO A 10 -10.99 -13.34 20.90
C PRO A 10 -11.01 -12.26 21.97
N ILE A 11 -10.95 -11.01 21.56
CA ILE A 11 -10.98 -9.84 22.44
C ILE A 11 -12.20 -8.96 22.24
N THR A 12 -13.14 -9.34 21.38
CA THR A 12 -14.36 -8.59 21.03
C THR A 12 -15.09 -8.08 22.27
N ASP A 13 -15.39 -8.96 23.24
CA ASP A 13 -16.12 -8.61 24.47
C ASP A 13 -15.34 -7.67 25.42
N TYR A 14 -14.05 -7.49 25.20
CA TYR A 14 -13.17 -6.68 26.06
C TYR A 14 -12.90 -5.29 25.52
N LEU A 15 -13.08 -5.07 24.21
CA LEU A 15 -12.64 -3.83 23.55
C LEU A 15 -13.27 -2.58 24.16
N GLU A 16 -14.60 -2.50 24.23
CA GLU A 16 -15.26 -1.31 24.78
C GLU A 16 -14.96 -1.05 26.26
N LYS A 17 -14.79 -2.13 27.02
CA LYS A 17 -14.56 -2.06 28.48
C LYS A 17 -13.09 -1.76 28.81
N ASP A 18 -12.16 -2.46 28.17
CA ASP A 18 -10.75 -2.50 28.54
C ASP A 18 -9.83 -1.75 27.56
N MET A 19 -10.36 -1.35 26.37
CA MET A 19 -9.63 -0.58 25.37
C MET A 19 -10.44 0.60 24.78
N PRO A 20 -11.12 1.44 25.59
CA PRO A 20 -11.94 2.54 25.08
C PRO A 20 -11.14 3.60 24.30
N ASN A 21 -9.86 3.83 24.64
CA ASN A 21 -9.00 4.75 23.91
C ASN A 21 -8.63 4.20 22.51
N TYR A 22 -8.50 2.88 22.36
CA TYR A 22 -8.30 2.26 21.07
C TYR A 22 -9.58 2.28 20.23
N VAL A 23 -10.72 1.93 20.84
CA VAL A 23 -12.04 1.88 20.16
C VAL A 23 -12.41 3.22 19.52
N ARG A 24 -12.01 4.35 20.12
CA ARG A 24 -12.30 5.69 19.55
C ARG A 24 -11.73 5.90 18.13
N PHE A 25 -10.77 5.09 17.70
CA PHE A 25 -10.19 5.16 16.36
C PHE A 25 -10.89 4.24 15.34
N LEU A 26 -11.80 3.36 15.81
CA LEU A 26 -12.46 2.38 14.95
C LEU A 26 -13.74 2.96 14.38
N GLU A 27 -13.77 3.19 13.07
CA GLU A 27 -14.93 3.70 12.32
C GLU A 27 -15.15 2.88 11.04
N GLY A 28 -16.42 2.57 10.72
CA GLY A 28 -16.79 1.94 9.44
C GLY A 28 -15.99 0.68 9.11
N ASN A 29 -15.21 0.72 8.04
CA ASN A 29 -14.41 -0.41 7.55
C ASN A 29 -13.28 -0.85 8.49
N ASP A 30 -12.91 -0.06 9.50
CA ASP A 30 -11.88 -0.47 10.47
C ASP A 30 -12.30 -1.71 11.23
N TYR A 31 -13.59 -1.79 11.61
CA TYR A 31 -14.14 -3.00 12.22
C TYR A 31 -14.08 -4.20 11.26
N LEU A 32 -14.40 -4.03 9.98
CA LEU A 32 -14.29 -5.10 8.99
C LEU A 32 -12.83 -5.59 8.83
N THR A 33 -11.86 -4.69 8.92
CA THR A 33 -10.45 -5.04 8.88
C THR A 33 -10.03 -5.90 10.08
N LEU A 34 -10.59 -5.62 11.26
CA LEU A 34 -10.30 -6.39 12.47
C LEU A 34 -11.12 -7.69 12.58
N THR A 35 -12.34 -7.71 12.04
CA THR A 35 -13.25 -8.88 12.05
C THR A 35 -13.10 -9.76 10.81
N ASN A 36 -11.90 -9.89 10.27
CA ASN A 36 -11.63 -10.61 9.03
C ASN A 36 -11.59 -12.14 9.16
N TYR A 37 -12.04 -12.71 10.30
CA TYR A 37 -12.21 -14.13 10.50
C TYR A 37 -13.66 -14.56 10.26
N GLU A 38 -13.86 -15.80 9.83
CA GLU A 38 -15.17 -16.35 9.46
C GLU A 38 -16.20 -16.37 10.60
N ASP A 39 -15.76 -16.32 11.85
CA ASP A 39 -16.62 -16.22 13.04
C ASP A 39 -17.04 -14.80 13.39
N GLY A 40 -16.44 -13.79 12.74
CA GLY A 40 -16.70 -12.38 12.98
C GLY A 40 -16.12 -11.83 14.30
N GLU A 41 -15.27 -12.61 14.98
CA GLU A 41 -14.62 -12.18 16.21
C GLU A 41 -13.37 -11.36 15.94
N ILE A 42 -13.04 -10.44 16.83
CA ILE A 42 -11.79 -9.67 16.81
C ILE A 42 -10.76 -10.39 17.68
N TYR A 43 -9.66 -10.80 17.08
CA TYR A 43 -8.58 -11.52 17.76
C TYR A 43 -7.36 -10.65 18.07
N GLY A 44 -7.26 -9.50 17.46
CA GLY A 44 -6.10 -8.64 17.60
C GLY A 44 -6.42 -7.15 17.52
N PHE A 45 -5.43 -6.38 17.88
CA PHE A 45 -5.40 -4.93 17.75
C PHE A 45 -4.01 -4.51 17.27
N GLY A 46 -3.83 -3.28 16.87
CA GLY A 46 -2.52 -2.91 16.34
C GLY A 46 -2.32 -1.44 16.08
N LEU A 47 -1.42 -1.17 15.17
CA LEU A 47 -1.07 0.19 14.77
C LEU A 47 -2.30 0.94 14.26
N VAL A 48 -2.51 2.13 14.78
CA VAL A 48 -3.41 3.13 14.21
C VAL A 48 -2.58 4.10 13.39
N MET A 49 -2.86 4.19 12.10
CA MET A 49 -2.19 5.09 11.16
C MET A 49 -3.09 6.29 10.90
N ASP A 50 -3.05 7.28 11.78
CA ASP A 50 -3.77 8.54 11.59
C ASP A 50 -2.91 9.49 10.74
N VAL A 51 -2.58 9.03 9.53
CA VAL A 51 -1.72 9.73 8.57
C VAL A 51 -2.33 9.65 7.17
N PRO A 52 -2.10 10.64 6.32
CA PRO A 52 -2.57 10.59 4.94
C PRO A 52 -2.04 9.35 4.22
N PRO A 53 -2.81 8.74 3.32
CA PRO A 53 -2.28 7.74 2.42
C PRO A 53 -1.12 8.32 1.61
N ALA A 54 0.01 7.63 1.62
CA ALA A 54 1.23 8.12 1.01
C ALA A 54 1.51 7.51 -0.38
N PHE A 55 0.47 7.02 -1.08
CA PHE A 55 0.63 6.42 -2.39
C PHE A 55 0.37 7.43 -3.50
N SER A 56 1.18 7.37 -4.55
CA SER A 56 1.07 8.24 -5.72
C SER A 56 1.60 7.56 -6.98
N THR A 57 1.26 8.13 -8.11
CA THR A 57 1.97 7.94 -9.36
C THR A 57 2.97 9.06 -9.53
N ALA A 58 4.16 8.75 -10.04
CA ALA A 58 5.11 9.79 -10.43
C ALA A 58 5.69 9.53 -11.82
N ILE A 59 6.05 10.62 -12.51
CA ILE A 59 6.58 10.60 -13.86
C ILE A 59 7.76 11.58 -13.99
N ARG A 60 8.75 11.24 -14.81
CA ARG A 60 9.87 12.10 -15.21
C ARG A 60 9.39 13.22 -16.13
N THR A 61 9.25 14.42 -15.60
CA THR A 61 8.82 15.58 -16.40
C THR A 61 9.93 16.14 -17.27
N ASP A 62 11.17 16.03 -16.84
CA ASP A 62 12.34 16.35 -17.66
C ASP A 62 12.43 15.48 -18.93
N TRP A 63 12.04 14.19 -18.85
CA TRP A 63 11.95 13.33 -20.05
C TRP A 63 10.81 13.77 -20.98
N LEU A 64 9.66 14.19 -20.41
CA LEU A 64 8.58 14.76 -21.21
C LEU A 64 9.04 16.01 -21.96
N GLU A 65 9.71 16.93 -21.27
CA GLU A 65 10.24 18.16 -21.88
C GLU A 65 11.27 17.86 -22.97
N LYS A 66 12.24 16.98 -22.69
CA LYS A 66 13.28 16.59 -23.63
C LYS A 66 12.73 15.97 -24.90
N LEU A 67 11.69 15.14 -24.80
CA LEU A 67 11.03 14.51 -25.92
C LEU A 67 9.89 15.34 -26.52
N ASN A 68 9.66 16.56 -26.00
CA ASN A 68 8.58 17.46 -26.40
C ASN A 68 7.20 16.80 -26.34
N LEU A 69 6.94 16.09 -25.21
CA LEU A 69 5.68 15.42 -24.91
C LEU A 69 4.88 16.21 -23.88
N GLU A 70 3.55 16.18 -24.00
CA GLU A 70 2.65 16.74 -23.01
C GLU A 70 2.44 15.77 -21.84
N MET A 71 2.08 16.31 -20.65
CA MET A 71 1.68 15.50 -19.52
C MET A 71 0.48 14.60 -19.86
N PRO A 72 0.58 13.26 -19.72
CA PRO A 72 -0.47 12.33 -20.12
C PRO A 72 -1.72 12.48 -19.23
N LYS A 73 -2.91 12.40 -19.83
CA LYS A 73 -4.21 12.56 -19.17
C LYS A 73 -5.16 11.39 -19.35
N THR A 74 -4.97 10.59 -20.41
CA THR A 74 -5.76 9.41 -20.72
C THR A 74 -4.86 8.18 -20.76
N TRP A 75 -5.43 6.99 -20.75
CA TRP A 75 -4.68 5.75 -20.94
C TRP A 75 -3.86 5.76 -22.23
N GLU A 76 -4.46 6.22 -23.31
CA GLU A 76 -3.81 6.31 -24.61
C GLU A 76 -2.62 7.29 -24.60
N ASP A 77 -2.74 8.40 -23.86
CA ASP A 77 -1.62 9.34 -23.68
C ASP A 77 -0.48 8.66 -22.91
N TRP A 78 -0.79 7.98 -21.81
CA TRP A 78 0.20 7.25 -21.03
C TRP A 78 0.92 6.19 -21.85
N VAL A 79 0.19 5.38 -22.62
CA VAL A 79 0.77 4.37 -23.53
C VAL A 79 1.66 5.03 -24.59
N THR A 80 1.26 6.21 -25.11
CA THR A 80 2.05 6.96 -26.09
C THR A 80 3.36 7.46 -25.46
N VAL A 81 3.29 8.03 -24.26
CA VAL A 81 4.46 8.51 -23.51
C VAL A 81 5.39 7.34 -23.20
N TRP A 82 4.88 6.24 -22.67
CA TRP A 82 5.69 5.06 -22.38
C TRP A 82 6.39 4.47 -23.61
N LYS A 83 5.70 4.46 -24.76
CA LYS A 83 6.32 4.03 -26.02
C LYS A 83 7.42 4.96 -26.50
N ALA A 84 7.30 6.25 -26.24
CA ALA A 84 8.37 7.20 -26.53
C ALA A 84 9.56 6.97 -25.58
N PHE A 85 9.31 6.85 -24.27
CA PHE A 85 10.36 6.51 -23.29
C PHE A 85 11.09 5.20 -23.62
N ALA A 86 10.39 4.18 -24.12
CA ALA A 86 10.98 2.89 -24.50
C ALA A 86 11.85 2.91 -25.77
N LYS A 87 11.79 3.98 -26.59
CA LYS A 87 12.41 4.01 -27.90
C LYS A 87 13.45 5.11 -28.09
N GLU A 88 13.35 6.14 -27.28
CA GLU A 88 14.21 7.32 -27.36
C GLU A 88 15.19 7.32 -26.18
N ASP A 89 16.33 7.91 -26.34
CA ASP A 89 17.29 8.15 -25.26
C ASP A 89 16.75 9.28 -24.36
N ALA A 90 15.78 8.94 -23.51
CA ALA A 90 15.06 9.89 -22.69
C ALA A 90 15.92 10.43 -21.54
N ASN A 91 16.78 9.59 -20.95
CA ASN A 91 17.73 10.00 -19.92
C ASN A 91 18.97 10.72 -20.49
N GLY A 92 19.24 10.62 -21.80
CA GLY A 92 20.30 11.34 -22.49
C GLY A 92 21.71 10.79 -22.27
N ASN A 93 21.80 9.56 -21.85
CA ASN A 93 23.09 8.92 -21.56
C ASN A 93 23.78 8.34 -22.83
N GLY A 94 23.08 8.30 -23.96
CA GLY A 94 23.56 7.79 -25.24
C GLY A 94 23.19 6.33 -25.53
N ASP A 95 22.41 5.67 -24.66
CA ASP A 95 21.89 4.31 -24.85
C ASP A 95 20.35 4.29 -24.79
N PRO A 96 19.63 4.30 -25.92
CA PRO A 96 18.18 4.33 -25.95
C PRO A 96 17.53 2.97 -25.62
N ASN A 97 18.24 2.05 -24.98
CA ASN A 97 17.72 0.72 -24.64
C ASN A 97 17.76 0.41 -23.13
N ASP A 98 18.17 1.36 -22.31
CA ASP A 98 18.25 1.17 -20.88
C ASP A 98 17.07 1.82 -20.10
N GLU A 99 16.20 2.56 -20.80
CA GLU A 99 15.02 3.12 -20.19
C GLU A 99 13.97 2.05 -19.84
N VAL A 100 13.42 2.21 -18.65
CA VAL A 100 12.25 1.49 -18.16
C VAL A 100 11.08 2.47 -18.07
N PRO A 101 10.16 2.49 -19.03
CA PRO A 101 9.10 3.50 -19.09
C PRO A 101 8.18 3.52 -17.88
N PHE A 102 7.81 2.33 -17.38
CA PHE A 102 6.90 2.18 -16.26
C PHE A 102 7.28 0.97 -15.40
N ALA A 103 7.37 1.19 -14.11
CA ALA A 103 7.54 0.10 -13.15
C ALA A 103 6.60 0.24 -11.95
N VAL A 104 6.30 -0.90 -11.37
CA VAL A 104 5.61 -1.02 -10.10
C VAL A 104 6.27 -2.16 -9.33
N SER A 105 6.55 -1.97 -8.04
CA SER A 105 7.03 -3.05 -7.19
C SER A 105 5.94 -4.13 -7.08
N HIS A 106 6.33 -5.40 -7.02
CA HIS A 106 5.38 -6.52 -6.94
C HIS A 106 4.39 -6.37 -5.78
N GLN A 107 4.83 -5.87 -4.62
CA GLN A 107 3.96 -5.57 -3.48
C GLN A 107 2.86 -4.53 -3.79
N PHE A 108 3.09 -3.65 -4.77
CA PHE A 108 2.15 -2.60 -5.21
C PHE A 108 1.42 -2.95 -6.50
N PHE A 109 1.60 -4.16 -7.04
CA PHE A 109 0.99 -4.55 -8.29
C PHE A 109 -0.56 -4.51 -8.25
N LYS A 110 -1.15 -4.64 -7.06
CA LYS A 110 -2.58 -4.39 -6.83
C LYS A 110 -3.04 -3.00 -7.27
N PHE A 111 -2.18 -1.99 -7.23
CA PHE A 111 -2.53 -0.64 -7.68
C PHE A 111 -2.76 -0.57 -9.19
N VAL A 112 -2.14 -1.46 -9.95
CA VAL A 112 -2.40 -1.59 -11.39
C VAL A 112 -3.79 -2.17 -11.65
N LEU A 113 -4.27 -3.12 -10.82
CA LEU A 113 -5.66 -3.61 -10.88
C LEU A 113 -6.67 -2.46 -10.75
N ASN A 114 -6.36 -1.49 -9.89
CA ASN A 114 -7.24 -0.36 -9.60
C ASN A 114 -7.37 0.63 -10.76
N MET A 115 -6.36 0.73 -11.65
CA MET A 115 -6.48 1.47 -12.92
C MET A 115 -7.59 0.91 -13.80
N PHE A 116 -7.96 -0.35 -13.63
CA PHE A 116 -9.04 -1.01 -14.35
C PHE A 116 -10.38 -0.99 -13.57
N GLY A 117 -10.48 -0.19 -12.51
CA GLY A 117 -11.71 0.02 -11.75
C GLY A 117 -12.10 -1.13 -10.83
N MET A 118 -11.14 -2.02 -10.49
CA MET A 118 -11.48 -3.22 -9.71
C MET A 118 -11.62 -2.97 -8.21
N GLN A 119 -11.03 -1.92 -7.66
CA GLN A 119 -11.03 -1.63 -6.22
C GLN A 119 -10.65 -2.87 -5.37
N SER A 120 -9.52 -3.45 -5.71
CA SER A 120 -9.05 -4.72 -5.18
C SER A 120 -8.01 -4.54 -4.07
N ASN A 121 -7.97 -5.48 -3.13
CA ASN A 121 -6.86 -5.65 -2.20
C ASN A 121 -5.68 -6.46 -2.79
N GLY A 122 -5.79 -6.92 -4.03
CA GLY A 122 -4.82 -7.76 -4.74
C GLY A 122 -5.24 -9.21 -4.90
N GLU A 123 -6.31 -9.63 -4.25
CA GLU A 123 -6.90 -10.97 -4.32
C GLU A 123 -8.42 -10.89 -4.53
N PHE A 124 -9.07 -9.96 -3.83
CA PHE A 124 -10.51 -9.78 -3.82
C PHE A 124 -10.90 -8.32 -4.03
N SER A 125 -12.02 -8.12 -4.68
CA SER A 125 -12.64 -6.83 -4.93
C SER A 125 -14.10 -6.84 -4.49
N VAL A 126 -14.68 -5.65 -4.26
CA VAL A 126 -16.12 -5.50 -4.02
C VAL A 126 -16.73 -4.74 -5.19
N VAL A 127 -17.70 -5.36 -5.87
CA VAL A 127 -18.41 -4.76 -6.99
C VAL A 127 -19.91 -4.80 -6.68
N ASP A 128 -20.54 -3.64 -6.66
CA ASP A 128 -21.98 -3.50 -6.33
C ASP A 128 -22.39 -4.20 -5.02
N GLY A 129 -21.48 -4.24 -4.03
CA GLY A 129 -21.68 -4.90 -2.74
C GLY A 129 -21.40 -6.41 -2.74
N GLU A 130 -21.02 -6.99 -3.87
CA GLU A 130 -20.60 -8.38 -3.97
C GLU A 130 -19.09 -8.53 -3.80
N TYR A 131 -18.68 -9.46 -2.94
CA TYR A 131 -17.28 -9.80 -2.72
C TYR A 131 -16.84 -10.83 -3.77
N LEU A 132 -15.92 -10.44 -4.63
CA LEU A 132 -15.47 -11.23 -5.78
C LEU A 132 -13.98 -11.54 -5.66
N TYR A 133 -13.60 -12.74 -6.02
CA TYR A 133 -12.21 -13.05 -6.31
C TYR A 133 -11.78 -12.32 -7.59
N ASP A 134 -10.62 -11.65 -7.59
CA ASP A 134 -10.21 -10.76 -8.70
C ASP A 134 -10.32 -11.36 -10.10
N PRO A 135 -9.90 -12.63 -10.36
CA PRO A 135 -10.10 -13.25 -11.65
C PRO A 135 -11.57 -13.43 -12.10
N GLU A 136 -12.53 -13.29 -11.19
CA GLU A 136 -13.98 -13.28 -11.50
C GLU A 136 -14.53 -11.85 -11.70
N ASN A 137 -13.72 -10.82 -11.45
CA ASN A 137 -14.12 -9.44 -11.71
C ASN A 137 -14.25 -9.20 -13.23
N PRO A 138 -15.33 -8.55 -13.70
CA PRO A 138 -15.57 -8.31 -15.12
C PRO A 138 -14.42 -7.57 -15.84
N ASN A 139 -13.62 -6.79 -15.12
CA ASN A 139 -12.51 -6.01 -15.68
C ASN A 139 -11.17 -6.76 -15.69
N TYR A 140 -11.10 -7.92 -15.06
CA TYR A 140 -9.84 -8.66 -14.90
C TYR A 140 -9.22 -9.12 -16.21
N GLU A 141 -10.04 -9.60 -17.15
CA GLU A 141 -9.55 -10.02 -18.45
C GLU A 141 -8.88 -8.87 -19.20
N LYS A 142 -9.53 -7.70 -19.21
CA LYS A 142 -8.98 -6.49 -19.82
C LYS A 142 -7.66 -6.07 -19.18
N PHE A 143 -7.57 -6.19 -17.85
CA PHE A 143 -6.34 -5.92 -17.10
C PHE A 143 -5.20 -6.83 -17.58
N ILE A 144 -5.36 -8.16 -17.54
CA ILE A 144 -4.25 -9.07 -17.90
C ILE A 144 -3.84 -8.96 -19.38
N ASP A 145 -4.80 -8.69 -20.27
CA ASP A 145 -4.52 -8.49 -21.69
C ASP A 145 -3.74 -7.19 -21.94
N SER A 146 -4.13 -6.09 -21.29
CA SER A 146 -3.39 -4.82 -21.37
C SER A 146 -1.98 -4.94 -20.82
N MET A 147 -1.80 -5.59 -19.66
CA MET A 147 -0.47 -5.82 -19.07
C MET A 147 0.42 -6.67 -19.99
N ARG A 148 -0.16 -7.68 -20.67
CA ARG A 148 0.57 -8.49 -21.65
C ARG A 148 1.06 -7.64 -22.82
N GLU A 149 0.23 -6.71 -23.32
CA GLU A 149 0.62 -5.79 -24.40
C GLU A 149 1.75 -4.87 -23.94
N LEU A 150 1.63 -4.25 -22.74
CA LEU A 150 2.68 -3.39 -22.20
C LEU A 150 4.01 -4.14 -21.99
N TYR A 151 3.95 -5.39 -21.52
CA TYR A 151 5.14 -6.22 -21.36
C TYR A 151 5.78 -6.57 -22.72
N ALA A 152 4.97 -6.97 -23.71
CA ALA A 152 5.46 -7.30 -25.05
C ALA A 152 6.10 -6.10 -25.78
N GLU A 153 5.67 -4.89 -25.47
CA GLU A 153 6.21 -3.63 -26.01
C GLU A 153 7.43 -3.11 -25.24
N GLY A 154 7.86 -3.81 -24.16
CA GLY A 154 9.01 -3.42 -23.34
C GLY A 154 8.73 -2.23 -22.42
N ILE A 155 7.46 -1.91 -22.17
CA ILE A 155 7.06 -0.83 -21.24
C ILE A 155 7.25 -1.25 -19.80
N LEU A 156 6.87 -2.50 -19.45
CA LEU A 156 7.17 -3.10 -18.15
C LEU A 156 8.56 -3.72 -18.14
N PRO A 157 9.31 -3.65 -17.02
CA PRO A 157 10.61 -4.30 -16.90
C PRO A 157 10.47 -5.83 -17.03
N LYS A 158 11.50 -6.49 -17.56
CA LYS A 158 11.47 -7.96 -17.75
C LYS A 158 11.28 -8.71 -16.44
N GLU A 159 11.78 -8.14 -15.36
CA GLU A 159 11.78 -8.67 -14.00
C GLU A 159 10.55 -8.19 -13.19
N PHE A 160 9.50 -7.65 -13.81
CA PHE A 160 8.38 -7.01 -13.09
C PHE A 160 7.75 -7.91 -12.01
N VAL A 161 7.75 -9.22 -12.20
CA VAL A 161 7.20 -10.20 -11.24
C VAL A 161 8.08 -10.44 -10.00
N THR A 162 9.33 -10.00 -10.04
CA THR A 162 10.29 -10.15 -8.93
C THR A 162 10.87 -8.83 -8.45
N LEU A 163 10.41 -7.72 -9.04
CA LEU A 163 10.92 -6.39 -8.74
C LEU A 163 10.37 -5.89 -7.41
N GLU A 164 11.16 -5.99 -6.36
CA GLU A 164 10.75 -5.58 -5.01
C GLU A 164 11.82 -4.79 -4.26
N GLY A 165 11.39 -4.04 -3.26
CA GLY A 165 12.23 -3.46 -2.23
C GLY A 165 13.48 -2.76 -2.76
N ALA A 166 14.65 -3.32 -2.48
CA ALA A 166 15.94 -2.72 -2.83
C ALA A 166 16.17 -2.61 -4.34
N ASP A 167 15.72 -3.61 -5.13
CA ASP A 167 15.88 -3.60 -6.58
C ASP A 167 15.02 -2.52 -7.23
N PHE A 168 13.78 -2.35 -6.76
CA PHE A 168 12.89 -1.27 -7.19
C PHE A 168 13.47 0.11 -6.86
N ASN A 169 14.01 0.29 -5.64
CA ASN A 169 14.66 1.53 -5.24
C ASN A 169 15.93 1.81 -6.06
N THR A 170 16.71 0.77 -6.37
CA THR A 170 17.88 0.89 -7.23
C THR A 170 17.49 1.35 -8.64
N LEU A 171 16.44 0.77 -9.21
CA LEU A 171 15.91 1.18 -10.50
C LEU A 171 15.44 2.64 -10.47
N GLY A 172 14.69 3.06 -9.45
CA GLY A 172 14.24 4.45 -9.30
C GLY A 172 15.39 5.48 -9.20
N ALA A 173 16.49 5.09 -8.54
CA ALA A 173 17.65 5.93 -8.33
C ALA A 173 18.67 5.93 -9.48
N SER A 174 18.53 5.04 -10.48
CA SER A 174 19.53 4.82 -11.54
C SER A 174 19.43 5.75 -12.75
N ASN A 175 18.52 6.71 -12.72
CA ASN A 175 18.19 7.60 -13.86
C ASN A 175 17.64 6.87 -15.10
N THR A 176 17.09 5.65 -14.95
CA THR A 176 16.56 4.84 -16.06
C THR A 176 15.06 4.60 -15.97
N LEU A 177 14.40 4.97 -14.86
CA LEU A 177 12.96 4.78 -14.66
C LEU A 177 12.17 6.03 -15.06
N GLY A 178 11.21 5.90 -16.00
CA GLY A 178 10.40 7.01 -16.50
C GLY A 178 9.19 7.35 -15.65
N SER A 179 8.51 6.34 -15.10
CA SER A 179 7.33 6.52 -14.24
C SER A 179 7.11 5.31 -13.34
N TYR A 180 6.41 5.53 -12.23
CA TYR A 180 6.11 4.46 -11.29
C TYR A 180 4.79 4.69 -10.53
N VAL A 181 4.28 3.62 -9.92
CA VAL A 181 3.25 3.67 -8.88
C VAL A 181 3.84 3.11 -7.59
N GLY A 182 3.71 3.86 -6.49
CA GLY A 182 4.30 3.49 -5.21
C GLY A 182 4.12 4.58 -4.16
N TYR A 183 5.04 4.66 -3.20
CA TYR A 183 5.02 5.74 -2.22
C TYR A 183 5.37 7.09 -2.85
N ALA A 184 4.63 8.13 -2.45
CA ALA A 184 4.87 9.50 -2.91
C ALA A 184 6.30 9.98 -2.56
N GLU A 185 6.84 9.57 -1.40
CA GLU A 185 8.20 9.91 -0.96
C GLU A 185 9.31 9.44 -1.91
N TYR A 186 9.04 8.44 -2.73
CA TYR A 186 9.99 7.97 -3.74
C TYR A 186 10.31 9.06 -4.77
N SER A 187 9.34 9.95 -5.09
CA SER A 187 9.57 11.05 -6.03
C SER A 187 10.70 11.97 -5.57
N LYS A 188 10.72 12.32 -4.28
CA LYS A 188 11.79 13.10 -3.65
C LYS A 188 13.12 12.34 -3.69
N ASN A 189 13.12 11.12 -3.18
CA ASN A 189 14.35 10.34 -3.02
C ASN A 189 15.01 10.01 -4.37
N TYR A 190 14.21 9.63 -5.36
CA TYR A 190 14.72 9.33 -6.71
C TYR A 190 15.15 10.60 -7.44
N THR A 191 14.44 11.72 -7.32
CA THR A 191 14.88 13.00 -7.87
C THR A 191 16.26 13.40 -7.35
N ILE A 192 16.47 13.32 -6.02
CA ILE A 192 17.76 13.65 -5.42
C ILE A 192 18.88 12.73 -5.95
N SER A 193 18.61 11.41 -6.01
CA SER A 193 19.61 10.45 -6.50
C SER A 193 19.91 10.62 -8.00
N CYS A 194 18.87 10.82 -8.82
CA CYS A 194 19.04 11.00 -10.27
C CYS A 194 19.76 12.31 -10.61
N ARG A 195 19.63 13.39 -9.81
CA ARG A 195 20.34 14.65 -10.00
C ARG A 195 21.85 14.54 -9.86
N GLU A 196 22.36 13.48 -9.26
CA GLU A 196 23.80 13.19 -9.28
C GLU A 196 24.32 12.79 -10.69
N LEU A 197 23.41 12.31 -11.56
CA LEU A 197 23.70 11.84 -12.92
C LEU A 197 23.17 12.82 -14.00
N ASP A 198 22.07 13.48 -13.75
CA ASP A 198 21.37 14.40 -14.62
C ASP A 198 20.73 15.52 -13.76
N GLU A 199 21.28 16.73 -13.82
CA GLU A 199 20.89 17.86 -12.96
C GLU A 199 19.43 18.31 -13.16
N ASP A 200 18.84 18.02 -14.33
CA ASP A 200 17.47 18.34 -14.68
C ASP A 200 16.46 17.27 -14.22
N ALA A 201 16.95 16.13 -13.70
CA ALA A 201 16.08 15.03 -13.28
C ALA A 201 15.01 15.45 -12.29
N PHE A 202 13.74 15.15 -12.61
CA PHE A 202 12.61 15.50 -11.77
C PHE A 202 11.45 14.54 -11.90
N TYR A 203 11.11 13.86 -10.79
CA TYR A 203 9.88 13.07 -10.66
C TYR A 203 8.76 13.92 -10.09
N GLN A 204 7.75 14.17 -10.88
CA GLN A 204 6.53 14.84 -10.43
C GLN A 204 5.47 13.83 -10.03
N CYS A 205 4.93 13.95 -8.81
CA CYS A 205 3.73 13.24 -8.42
C CYS A 205 2.52 13.75 -9.20
N VAL A 206 1.66 12.82 -9.62
CA VAL A 206 0.46 13.09 -10.39
C VAL A 206 -0.71 12.25 -9.88
N ILE A 207 -1.92 12.58 -10.32
CA ILE A 207 -3.12 11.77 -10.05
C ILE A 207 -2.94 10.33 -10.58
N PRO A 208 -3.73 9.36 -10.07
CA PRO A 208 -3.62 7.97 -10.52
C PRO A 208 -3.78 7.86 -12.03
N ILE A 209 -3.02 6.96 -12.64
CA ILE A 209 -3.10 6.68 -14.08
C ILE A 209 -4.53 6.23 -14.40
N PRO A 210 -5.24 6.90 -15.32
CA PRO A 210 -6.54 6.43 -15.76
C PRO A 210 -6.39 5.14 -16.57
N GLY A 211 -7.19 4.15 -16.26
CA GLY A 211 -7.25 2.95 -17.09
C GLY A 211 -7.98 3.16 -18.40
N PRO A 212 -8.08 2.13 -19.26
CA PRO A 212 -8.71 2.24 -20.58
C PRO A 212 -10.17 2.72 -20.58
N ASP A 213 -10.89 2.55 -19.48
CA ASP A 213 -12.27 3.02 -19.28
C ASP A 213 -12.35 4.31 -18.46
N GLY A 214 -11.21 4.95 -18.20
CA GLY A 214 -11.10 6.19 -17.42
C GLY A 214 -11.20 6.00 -15.90
N ALA A 215 -11.20 4.77 -15.41
CA ALA A 215 -11.17 4.51 -13.97
C ALA A 215 -9.84 5.01 -13.37
N GLN A 216 -9.94 5.71 -12.26
CA GLN A 216 -8.79 6.23 -11.51
C GLN A 216 -9.02 5.98 -10.03
N ASN A 217 -8.44 4.93 -9.51
CA ASN A 217 -8.56 4.56 -8.10
C ASN A 217 -7.19 4.29 -7.51
N ILE A 218 -7.04 4.64 -6.25
CA ILE A 218 -5.88 4.30 -5.46
C ILE A 218 -6.36 3.87 -4.06
N PRO A 219 -5.85 2.79 -3.47
CA PRO A 219 -6.33 2.37 -2.18
C PRO A 219 -5.97 3.38 -1.10
N ALA A 220 -6.94 3.69 -0.25
CA ALA A 220 -6.67 4.32 1.02
C ALA A 220 -5.88 3.34 1.90
N ARG A 221 -4.97 3.87 2.69
CA ARG A 221 -4.31 3.04 3.69
C ARG A 221 -5.33 2.67 4.77
N ALA A 222 -5.40 1.40 5.14
CA ALA A 222 -6.19 1.00 6.30
C ALA A 222 -5.72 1.79 7.53
N LYS A 223 -6.66 2.46 8.20
CA LYS A 223 -6.36 3.28 9.39
C LYS A 223 -5.88 2.41 10.55
N VAL A 224 -6.44 1.21 10.67
CA VAL A 224 -6.08 0.26 11.74
C VAL A 224 -5.54 -1.03 11.16
N SER A 225 -4.66 -1.68 11.93
CA SER A 225 -4.15 -3.01 11.61
C SER A 225 -4.22 -3.93 12.82
N SER A 226 -4.31 -5.24 12.58
CA SER A 226 -4.28 -6.25 13.64
C SER A 226 -2.93 -6.95 13.64
N THR A 227 -2.03 -6.51 14.50
CA THR A 227 -0.65 -7.03 14.58
C THR A 227 -0.29 -7.64 15.93
N THR A 228 -1.12 -7.40 16.95
CA THR A 228 -0.90 -7.89 18.31
C THR A 228 -2.05 -8.79 18.74
N TYR A 229 -1.71 -9.98 19.17
CA TYR A 229 -2.64 -11.03 19.59
C TYR A 229 -2.37 -11.44 21.04
N ILE A 230 -3.42 -11.72 21.79
CA ILE A 230 -3.31 -12.17 23.18
C ILE A 230 -3.43 -13.68 23.22
N THR A 231 -2.51 -14.34 23.91
CA THR A 231 -2.52 -15.79 24.03
C THR A 231 -3.50 -16.29 25.08
N VAL A 232 -4.04 -17.48 24.86
CA VAL A 232 -4.85 -18.23 25.86
C VAL A 232 -4.13 -18.34 27.21
N LYS A 233 -2.81 -18.41 27.22
CA LYS A 233 -2.02 -18.44 28.47
C LYS A 233 -2.22 -17.15 29.29
N ALA A 234 -2.26 -15.99 28.66
CA ALA A 234 -2.49 -14.72 29.37
C ALA A 234 -3.90 -14.69 30.01
N LEU A 235 -4.92 -15.22 29.30
CA LEU A 235 -6.26 -15.39 29.86
C LEU A 235 -6.27 -16.35 31.06
N GLN A 236 -5.65 -17.52 30.93
CA GLN A 236 -5.58 -18.54 32.00
C GLN A 236 -4.83 -18.03 33.24
N GLU A 237 -3.86 -17.16 33.08
CA GLU A 237 -3.12 -16.52 34.15
C GLU A 237 -3.82 -15.28 34.73
N GLY A 238 -5.02 -14.92 34.23
CA GLY A 238 -5.79 -13.75 34.67
C GLY A 238 -5.14 -12.41 34.32
N LYS A 239 -4.33 -12.37 33.27
CA LYS A 239 -3.56 -11.18 32.82
C LYS A 239 -4.20 -10.43 31.68
N LEU A 240 -5.22 -11.00 31.00
CA LEU A 240 -5.80 -10.46 29.78
C LEU A 240 -6.23 -9.00 29.94
N GLU A 241 -7.12 -8.70 30.88
CA GLU A 241 -7.64 -7.33 31.10
C GLU A 241 -6.49 -6.35 31.39
N ARG A 242 -5.51 -6.75 32.19
CA ARG A 242 -4.36 -5.88 32.52
C ARG A 242 -3.49 -5.58 31.31
N ILE A 243 -3.31 -6.55 30.41
CA ILE A 243 -2.55 -6.36 29.17
C ILE A 243 -3.31 -5.39 28.24
N LEU A 244 -4.62 -5.60 28.06
CA LEU A 244 -5.45 -4.73 27.24
C LEU A 244 -5.45 -3.28 27.77
N GLN A 245 -5.61 -3.08 29.08
CA GLN A 245 -5.55 -1.75 29.71
C GLN A 245 -4.19 -1.08 29.57
N PHE A 246 -3.09 -1.85 29.59
CA PHE A 246 -1.76 -1.31 29.30
C PHE A 246 -1.66 -0.77 27.87
N PHE A 247 -2.14 -1.55 26.91
CA PHE A 247 -2.14 -1.08 25.52
C PHE A 247 -3.15 0.04 25.30
N ASP A 248 -4.30 0.03 25.96
CA ASP A 248 -5.26 1.13 25.90
C ASP A 248 -4.65 2.46 26.36
N TYR A 249 -3.80 2.43 27.41
CA TYR A 249 -3.04 3.61 27.81
C TYR A 249 -2.15 4.16 26.68
N VAL A 250 -1.54 3.29 25.85
CA VAL A 250 -0.71 3.71 24.72
C VAL A 250 -1.53 4.50 23.67
N TYR A 251 -2.84 4.23 23.57
CA TYR A 251 -3.75 4.96 22.69
C TYR A 251 -4.46 6.15 23.37
N SER A 252 -4.20 6.42 24.65
CA SER A 252 -4.64 7.65 25.29
C SER A 252 -3.87 8.87 24.79
N ASP A 253 -4.38 10.07 25.04
CA ASP A 253 -3.69 11.30 24.62
C ASP A 253 -2.27 11.40 25.16
N GLU A 254 -2.06 11.01 26.43
CA GLU A 254 -0.74 10.96 27.07
C GLU A 254 0.16 9.89 26.43
N GLY A 255 -0.38 8.69 26.13
CA GLY A 255 0.35 7.61 25.46
C GLY A 255 0.73 7.96 24.02
N ILE A 256 -0.14 8.65 23.30
CA ILE A 256 0.13 9.15 21.95
C ILE A 256 1.24 10.20 22.00
N GLU A 257 1.18 11.18 22.92
CA GLU A 257 2.23 12.18 23.07
C GLU A 257 3.57 11.50 23.37
N LEU A 258 3.58 10.57 24.34
CA LEU A 258 4.81 9.87 24.71
C LEU A 258 5.40 9.04 23.58
N THR A 259 4.60 8.33 22.78
CA THR A 259 5.08 7.45 21.73
C THR A 259 5.49 8.21 20.45
N ASN A 260 4.87 9.34 20.17
CA ASN A 260 5.14 10.15 18.99
C ASN A 260 6.21 11.22 19.25
N TYR A 261 6.11 11.96 20.35
CA TYR A 261 6.98 13.10 20.63
C TYR A 261 8.00 12.82 21.74
N GLY A 262 7.73 11.90 22.65
CA GLY A 262 8.63 11.61 23.75
C GLY A 262 8.49 12.57 24.94
N ILE A 263 9.59 13.16 25.39
CA ILE A 263 9.68 13.97 26.61
C ILE A 263 9.92 15.43 26.21
N GLU A 264 9.06 16.35 26.70
CA GLU A 264 9.22 17.79 26.51
C GLU A 264 10.57 18.27 27.08
N GLY A 265 11.21 19.17 26.33
CA GLY A 265 12.55 19.69 26.65
C GLY A 265 13.69 18.71 26.34
N THR A 266 13.39 17.48 25.87
CA THR A 266 14.37 16.49 25.44
C THR A 266 14.19 16.13 23.98
N ASN A 267 13.01 15.64 23.61
CA ASN A 267 12.71 15.16 22.26
C ASN A 267 11.90 16.20 21.47
N PHE A 268 11.11 17.03 22.14
CA PHE A 268 10.32 18.09 21.54
C PHE A 268 10.25 19.34 22.42
N GLU A 269 9.87 20.44 21.81
CA GLU A 269 9.54 21.70 22.48
C GLU A 269 8.16 22.18 22.02
N MET A 270 7.47 22.98 22.86
CA MET A 270 6.22 23.61 22.49
C MET A 270 6.46 24.88 21.68
N VAL A 271 6.12 24.87 20.40
CA VAL A 271 6.17 26.03 19.50
C VAL A 271 4.74 26.40 19.11
N ASP A 272 4.31 27.62 19.39
CA ASP A 272 2.94 28.11 19.13
C ASP A 272 1.84 27.16 19.63
N ASN A 273 2.03 26.61 20.81
CA ASN A 273 1.14 25.62 21.45
C ASN A 273 1.05 24.26 20.72
N LYS A 274 2.02 23.92 19.88
CA LYS A 274 2.14 22.62 19.22
C LYS A 274 3.43 21.92 19.62
N PRO A 275 3.42 20.62 19.90
CA PRO A 275 4.64 19.88 20.14
C PRO A 275 5.44 19.80 18.82
N THR A 276 6.69 20.22 18.87
CA THR A 276 7.58 20.27 17.71
C THR A 276 8.86 19.50 18.01
N LEU A 277 9.11 18.43 17.27
CA LEU A 277 10.31 17.61 17.42
C LEU A 277 11.57 18.45 17.18
N VAL A 278 12.56 18.28 18.05
CA VAL A 278 13.86 18.94 17.89
C VAL A 278 14.89 18.01 17.24
N PRO A 279 15.91 18.52 16.54
CA PRO A 279 16.99 17.67 16.03
C PRO A 279 17.67 16.87 17.16
N PRO A 280 18.04 15.58 16.93
CA PRO A 280 17.95 14.89 15.64
C PRO A 280 16.64 14.11 15.40
N TYR A 281 15.64 14.23 16.27
CA TYR A 281 14.44 13.38 16.28
C TYR A 281 13.52 13.61 15.08
N ASN A 282 13.62 14.74 14.40
CA ASN A 282 12.88 15.10 13.18
C ASN A 282 13.64 14.84 11.87
N GLU A 283 14.86 14.29 11.91
CA GLU A 283 15.68 14.12 10.70
C GLU A 283 15.22 12.94 9.82
N SER A 284 14.81 11.84 10.43
CA SER A 284 14.26 10.67 9.74
C SER A 284 13.55 9.70 10.69
N PHE A 285 12.69 8.83 10.14
CA PHE A 285 12.06 7.75 10.91
C PHE A 285 13.06 6.79 11.54
N ALA A 286 14.21 6.55 10.90
CA ALA A 286 15.26 5.71 11.46
C ALA A 286 15.84 6.33 12.73
N VAL A 287 16.22 7.60 12.65
CA VAL A 287 16.77 8.35 13.79
C VAL A 287 15.76 8.46 14.94
N ALA A 288 14.49 8.77 14.63
CA ALA A 288 13.43 8.82 15.64
C ALA A 288 13.30 7.48 16.39
N ARG A 289 13.26 6.36 15.66
CA ARG A 289 13.15 5.00 16.24
C ARG A 289 14.36 4.59 17.05
N GLU A 290 15.57 4.86 16.59
CA GLU A 290 16.82 4.58 17.32
C GLU A 290 16.88 5.31 18.66
N ASN A 291 16.20 6.45 18.76
CA ASN A 291 16.11 7.25 19.96
C ASN A 291 14.83 7.00 20.80
N GLY A 292 14.08 5.95 20.49
CA GLY A 292 12.95 5.48 21.29
C GLY A 292 11.59 6.10 20.96
N LEU A 293 11.51 6.94 19.93
CA LEU A 293 10.24 7.44 19.40
C LEU A 293 9.69 6.48 18.34
N ILE A 294 8.39 6.59 18.04
CA ILE A 294 7.72 5.81 16.98
C ILE A 294 8.07 4.31 17.12
N PRO A 295 7.67 3.65 18.22
CA PRO A 295 8.13 2.30 18.52
C PRO A 295 7.70 1.30 17.44
N SER A 296 8.63 0.44 17.00
CA SER A 296 8.35 -0.63 16.06
C SER A 296 7.95 -1.95 16.73
N THR A 297 8.03 -2.02 18.06
CA THR A 297 7.87 -3.26 18.85
C THR A 297 6.55 -3.36 19.57
N ILE A 298 5.82 -2.25 19.71
CA ILE A 298 4.49 -2.20 20.31
C ILE A 298 3.52 -1.46 19.39
N PRO A 299 2.24 -1.82 19.37
CA PRO A 299 1.23 -1.06 18.64
C PRO A 299 0.99 0.29 19.34
N PHE A 300 0.75 1.33 18.54
CA PHE A 300 0.50 2.70 19.00
C PHE A 300 -0.34 3.45 17.96
N CYS A 301 -0.74 4.69 18.25
CA CYS A 301 -1.31 5.59 17.26
C CYS A 301 -0.21 6.47 16.67
N PHE A 302 0.02 6.37 15.36
CA PHE A 302 0.96 7.22 14.64
C PHE A 302 0.20 8.41 14.05
N THR A 303 0.51 9.62 14.50
CA THR A 303 -0.21 10.83 14.11
C THR A 303 0.36 11.48 12.86
N GLU A 304 -0.53 12.13 12.08
CA GLU A 304 -0.16 12.89 10.90
C GLU A 304 0.89 13.97 11.22
N ASP A 305 0.72 14.69 12.32
CA ASP A 305 1.62 15.80 12.67
C ASP A 305 3.07 15.35 12.83
N VAL A 306 3.32 14.27 13.58
CA VAL A 306 4.69 13.71 13.72
C VAL A 306 5.19 13.13 12.40
N TYR A 307 4.31 12.43 11.68
CA TYR A 307 4.64 11.90 10.38
C TYR A 307 5.16 13.02 9.45
N MET A 308 4.42 14.12 9.36
CA MET A 308 4.79 15.26 8.53
C MET A 308 6.06 15.95 9.02
N GLN A 309 6.22 16.17 10.33
CA GLN A 309 7.43 16.81 10.87
C GLN A 309 8.70 16.03 10.50
N ILE A 310 8.66 14.69 10.55
CA ILE A 310 9.80 13.85 10.17
C ILE A 310 10.02 13.85 8.65
N LEU A 311 8.95 13.76 7.86
CA LEU A 311 9.07 13.79 6.40
C LEU A 311 9.62 15.10 5.87
N MET A 312 9.25 16.20 6.49
CA MET A 312 9.75 17.53 6.15
C MET A 312 11.16 17.79 6.70
N GLY A 313 11.69 16.90 7.55
CA GLY A 313 13.04 17.04 8.12
C GLY A 313 13.20 18.28 9.00
N GLY A 314 12.11 18.72 9.64
CA GLY A 314 12.09 19.90 10.50
C GLY A 314 12.05 21.26 9.79
N VAL A 315 11.82 21.28 8.46
CA VAL A 315 11.58 22.53 7.70
C VAL A 315 10.09 22.71 7.40
N THR A 316 9.67 23.92 7.07
CA THR A 316 8.30 24.21 6.64
C THR A 316 8.12 23.87 5.15
N TYR A 317 6.85 23.77 4.70
CA TYR A 317 6.55 23.51 3.29
C TYR A 317 7.22 24.51 2.33
N ASP A 318 7.22 25.81 2.68
CA ASP A 318 7.82 26.87 1.86
C ASP A 318 9.35 26.81 1.79
N GLU A 319 9.99 26.08 2.72
CA GLU A 319 11.43 25.86 2.76
C GLU A 319 11.86 24.57 2.06
N LEU A 320 10.88 23.72 1.66
CA LEU A 320 11.16 22.50 0.91
C LEU A 320 11.67 22.86 -0.50
N GLU A 321 12.63 22.08 -0.97
CA GLU A 321 12.98 22.08 -2.38
C GLU A 321 11.81 21.53 -3.23
N ASP A 322 11.85 21.77 -4.53
CA ASP A 322 10.84 21.32 -5.50
C ASP A 322 10.48 19.82 -5.38
N SER A 323 11.48 18.95 -5.16
CA SER A 323 11.31 17.52 -4.96
C SER A 323 10.55 17.18 -3.67
N GLY A 324 10.73 17.98 -2.62
CA GLY A 324 9.97 17.84 -1.38
C GLY A 324 8.54 18.34 -1.53
N GLN A 325 8.33 19.45 -2.26
CA GLN A 325 7.00 20.00 -2.52
C GLN A 325 6.14 19.02 -3.32
N THR A 326 6.66 18.47 -4.45
CA THR A 326 5.91 17.50 -5.26
C THR A 326 5.54 16.25 -4.48
N PHE A 327 6.37 15.81 -3.54
CA PHE A 327 6.07 14.70 -2.66
C PHE A 327 4.86 15.01 -1.75
N ILE A 328 4.85 16.16 -1.08
CA ILE A 328 3.74 16.59 -0.21
C ILE A 328 2.45 16.78 -1.02
N ASP A 329 2.54 17.44 -2.18
CA ASP A 329 1.42 17.60 -3.11
C ASP A 329 0.86 16.25 -3.56
N GLY A 330 1.73 15.27 -3.80
CA GLY A 330 1.36 13.92 -4.20
C GLY A 330 0.49 13.17 -3.19
N MET A 331 0.62 13.46 -1.90
CA MET A 331 -0.26 12.89 -0.88
C MET A 331 -1.67 13.49 -0.93
N THR A 332 -1.78 14.78 -1.24
CA THR A 332 -3.05 15.52 -1.24
C THR A 332 -3.82 15.36 -2.56
N ILE A 333 -3.11 15.38 -3.70
CA ILE A 333 -3.72 15.33 -5.05
C ILE A 333 -4.54 14.05 -5.27
N ASN A 334 -4.24 12.99 -4.52
CA ASN A 334 -4.87 11.69 -4.65
C ASN A 334 -6.13 11.50 -3.79
N GLU A 335 -6.46 12.42 -2.86
CA GLU A 335 -7.64 12.31 -1.99
C GLU A 335 -8.95 11.97 -2.73
N PRO A 336 -9.28 12.59 -3.89
CA PRO A 336 -10.54 12.28 -4.58
C PRO A 336 -10.63 10.87 -5.17
N TYR A 337 -9.52 10.14 -5.21
CA TYR A 337 -9.39 8.83 -5.86
C TYR A 337 -9.27 7.68 -4.86
N TYR A 338 -9.23 7.97 -3.55
CA TYR A 338 -9.12 6.93 -2.53
C TYR A 338 -10.40 6.10 -2.42
N TYR A 339 -10.21 4.81 -2.20
CA TYR A 339 -11.27 3.87 -1.83
C TYR A 339 -10.76 2.96 -0.71
N ASP A 340 -11.69 2.47 0.10
CA ASP A 340 -11.37 1.51 1.16
C ASP A 340 -11.16 0.12 0.56
N GLU A 341 -9.98 -0.46 0.78
CA GLU A 341 -9.70 -1.83 0.34
C GLU A 341 -10.64 -2.82 1.06
N PRO A 342 -11.22 -3.80 0.32
CA PRO A 342 -11.95 -4.88 0.96
C PRO A 342 -11.02 -5.71 1.84
N PRO A 343 -11.50 -6.25 2.99
CA PRO A 343 -10.68 -7.12 3.82
C PRO A 343 -10.43 -8.47 3.13
N VAL A 344 -9.29 -9.08 3.40
CA VAL A 344 -9.06 -10.51 3.09
C VAL A 344 -9.70 -11.33 4.21
N ILE A 345 -10.77 -12.05 3.89
CA ILE A 345 -11.49 -12.85 4.89
C ILE A 345 -10.77 -14.19 5.12
N GLN A 346 -10.34 -14.41 6.34
CA GLN A 346 -9.62 -15.60 6.78
C GLN A 346 -10.58 -16.77 7.04
N THR A 347 -10.96 -17.51 5.99
CA THR A 347 -11.78 -18.72 6.10
C THR A 347 -10.91 -19.97 6.25
N GLU A 348 -11.55 -21.10 6.58
CA GLU A 348 -10.86 -22.39 6.60
C GLU A 348 -10.32 -22.77 5.22
N ALA A 349 -11.13 -22.61 4.19
CA ALA A 349 -10.69 -22.87 2.82
C ALA A 349 -9.55 -21.95 2.38
N TYR A 350 -9.56 -20.66 2.79
CA TYR A 350 -8.46 -19.75 2.50
C TYR A 350 -7.13 -20.25 3.11
N ALA A 351 -7.17 -20.66 4.38
CA ALA A 351 -5.97 -21.18 5.05
C ALA A 351 -5.48 -22.52 4.47
N ASP A 352 -6.41 -23.41 4.11
CA ASP A 352 -6.09 -24.75 3.59
C ASP A 352 -5.61 -24.75 2.14
N HIS A 353 -5.95 -23.71 1.36
CA HIS A 353 -5.70 -23.62 -0.07
C HIS A 353 -4.98 -22.32 -0.50
N PHE A 354 -4.24 -21.72 0.41
CA PHE A 354 -3.47 -20.48 0.12
C PHE A 354 -2.52 -20.66 -1.07
N ASP A 355 -1.95 -21.86 -1.22
CA ASP A 355 -1.08 -22.21 -2.35
C ASP A 355 -1.77 -22.10 -3.72
N LEU A 356 -3.10 -22.27 -3.79
CA LEU A 356 -3.84 -22.11 -5.04
C LEU A 356 -3.98 -20.64 -5.46
N LEU A 357 -4.03 -19.72 -4.49
CA LEU A 357 -3.99 -18.28 -4.74
C LEU A 357 -2.63 -17.89 -5.33
N GLU A 358 -1.54 -18.37 -4.74
CA GLU A 358 -0.18 -18.14 -5.27
C GLU A 358 0.00 -18.76 -6.67
N GLN A 359 -0.53 -19.94 -6.91
CA GLN A 359 -0.51 -20.57 -8.23
C GLN A 359 -1.30 -19.77 -9.26
N GLN A 360 -2.41 -19.13 -8.87
CA GLN A 360 -3.17 -18.25 -9.76
C GLN A 360 -2.36 -17.01 -10.13
N VAL A 361 -1.69 -16.37 -9.16
CA VAL A 361 -0.78 -15.25 -9.43
C VAL A 361 0.33 -15.65 -10.41
N ALA A 362 0.97 -16.79 -10.17
CA ALA A 362 2.00 -17.31 -11.06
C ALA A 362 1.48 -17.63 -12.48
N LEU A 363 0.24 -18.07 -12.58
CA LEU A 363 -0.42 -18.35 -13.87
C LEU A 363 -0.70 -17.04 -14.63
N ARG A 364 -1.20 -16.01 -13.95
CA ARG A 364 -1.39 -14.66 -14.48
C ARG A 364 -0.09 -14.10 -15.01
N ASP A 365 0.97 -14.18 -14.22
CA ASP A 365 2.28 -13.62 -14.56
C ASP A 365 2.90 -14.30 -15.78
N LYS A 366 2.77 -15.62 -15.89
CA LYS A 366 3.16 -16.36 -17.12
C LYS A 366 2.39 -15.88 -18.35
N TYR A 367 1.10 -15.58 -18.18
CA TYR A 367 0.28 -15.07 -19.28
C TYR A 367 0.72 -13.65 -19.68
N ILE A 368 0.92 -12.77 -18.74
CA ILE A 368 1.40 -11.40 -18.97
C ILE A 368 2.76 -11.43 -19.70
N MET A 369 3.69 -12.27 -19.24
CA MET A 369 5.01 -12.46 -19.89
C MET A 369 4.96 -13.15 -21.25
N GLY A 370 3.81 -13.55 -21.75
CA GLY A 370 3.69 -14.23 -23.03
C GLY A 370 4.20 -15.67 -23.06
N GLN A 371 4.46 -16.28 -21.89
CA GLN A 371 4.98 -17.65 -21.77
C GLN A 371 3.90 -18.70 -22.03
N ILE A 372 2.63 -18.36 -21.86
CA ILE A 372 1.47 -19.22 -22.13
C ILE A 372 0.44 -18.46 -22.97
N SER A 373 -0.40 -19.24 -23.68
CA SER A 373 -1.53 -18.70 -24.43
C SER A 373 -2.70 -18.34 -23.48
N LYS A 374 -3.70 -17.62 -24.02
CA LYS A 374 -4.95 -17.34 -23.31
C LYS A 374 -5.71 -18.65 -22.97
N ASP A 375 -5.71 -19.60 -23.89
CA ASP A 375 -6.37 -20.91 -23.69
C ASP A 375 -5.68 -21.72 -22.59
N ASP A 376 -4.33 -21.67 -22.52
CA ASP A 376 -3.56 -22.30 -21.44
C ASP A 376 -3.84 -21.64 -20.09
N TYR A 377 -3.92 -20.29 -20.07
CA TYR A 377 -4.31 -19.55 -18.88
C TYR A 377 -5.69 -19.96 -18.39
N ASN A 378 -6.70 -19.94 -19.26
CA ASN A 378 -8.07 -20.29 -18.92
C ASN A 378 -8.16 -21.75 -18.43
N SER A 379 -7.50 -22.68 -19.13
CA SER A 379 -7.45 -24.09 -18.73
C SER A 379 -6.76 -24.29 -17.39
N GLY A 380 -5.70 -23.53 -17.11
CA GLY A 380 -4.99 -23.53 -15.83
C GLY A 380 -5.87 -23.03 -14.70
N TYR A 381 -6.54 -21.91 -14.90
CA TYR A 381 -7.46 -21.32 -13.92
C TYR A 381 -8.62 -22.26 -13.58
N GLU A 382 -9.26 -22.90 -14.57
CA GLU A 382 -10.30 -23.89 -14.33
C GLU A 382 -9.79 -25.11 -13.53
N LYS A 383 -8.56 -25.55 -13.71
CA LYS A 383 -7.95 -26.60 -12.90
C LYS A 383 -7.75 -26.17 -11.44
N LEU A 384 -7.32 -24.92 -11.21
CA LEU A 384 -7.20 -24.39 -9.84
C LEU A 384 -8.57 -24.34 -9.14
N LYS A 385 -9.61 -23.89 -9.86
CA LYS A 385 -10.98 -23.88 -9.33
C LYS A 385 -11.44 -25.29 -8.93
N GLN A 386 -11.23 -26.28 -9.79
CA GLN A 386 -11.54 -27.70 -9.50
C GLN A 386 -10.68 -28.28 -8.37
N GLY A 387 -9.46 -27.76 -8.17
CA GLY A 387 -8.52 -28.16 -7.13
C GLY A 387 -8.84 -27.66 -5.72
N GLY A 388 -9.83 -26.79 -5.57
CA GLY A 388 -10.22 -26.24 -4.25
C GLY A 388 -10.41 -24.72 -4.22
N LEU A 389 -9.93 -23.98 -5.24
CA LEU A 389 -10.06 -22.53 -5.27
C LEU A 389 -11.53 -22.05 -5.25
N ASN A 390 -12.46 -22.80 -5.86
CA ASN A 390 -13.88 -22.50 -5.75
C ASN A 390 -14.37 -22.48 -4.29
N ASN A 391 -13.86 -23.38 -3.46
CA ASN A 391 -14.24 -23.42 -2.04
C ASN A 391 -13.75 -22.16 -1.29
N VAL A 392 -12.53 -21.69 -1.62
CA VAL A 392 -12.01 -20.42 -1.08
C VAL A 392 -12.92 -19.26 -1.46
N ILE A 393 -13.29 -19.16 -2.73
CA ILE A 393 -14.14 -18.09 -3.27
C ILE A 393 -15.52 -18.09 -2.61
N GLU A 394 -16.17 -19.26 -2.54
CA GLU A 394 -17.51 -19.40 -1.97
C GLU A 394 -17.54 -19.09 -0.47
N GLN A 395 -16.61 -19.65 0.31
CA GLN A 395 -16.53 -19.37 1.74
C GLN A 395 -16.19 -17.90 2.02
N GLY A 396 -15.29 -17.28 1.23
CA GLY A 396 -14.98 -15.86 1.32
C GLY A 396 -16.22 -14.98 1.11
N LYS A 397 -17.01 -15.25 0.06
CA LYS A 397 -18.29 -14.57 -0.22
C LYS A 397 -19.29 -14.70 0.93
N GLU A 398 -19.50 -15.92 1.42
CA GLU A 398 -20.42 -16.18 2.53
C GLU A 398 -19.99 -15.49 3.83
N ALA A 399 -18.70 -15.53 4.15
CA ALA A 399 -18.16 -14.91 5.35
C ALA A 399 -18.24 -13.36 5.25
N TYR A 400 -17.90 -12.78 4.10
CA TYR A 400 -18.04 -11.33 3.87
C TYR A 400 -19.49 -10.85 4.06
N GLN A 401 -20.48 -11.57 3.51
CA GLN A 401 -21.89 -11.25 3.68
C GLN A 401 -22.33 -11.26 5.14
N LYS A 402 -21.82 -12.19 5.96
CA LYS A 402 -22.13 -12.25 7.40
C LYS A 402 -21.51 -11.06 8.15
N ILE A 403 -20.25 -10.73 7.87
CA ILE A 403 -19.52 -9.68 8.56
C ILE A 403 -20.07 -8.30 8.16
N SER A 404 -20.34 -8.06 6.88
CA SER A 404 -20.85 -6.78 6.37
C SER A 404 -22.31 -6.50 6.73
N ALA A 405 -23.03 -7.48 7.26
CA ALA A 405 -24.42 -7.33 7.74
C ALA A 405 -24.52 -6.98 9.23
N GLN A 406 -23.40 -7.00 9.97
CA GLN A 406 -23.34 -6.61 11.39
C GLN A 406 -23.15 -5.10 11.54
#